data_d55b8fee120481423411d18e57e25e9a
#
_entry.id   d55b8fee120481423411d18e57e25e9a
#
_cell.length_a   1.000
_cell.length_b   1.000
_cell.length_c   1.000
_cell.angle_alpha   90.00
_cell.angle_beta   90.00
_cell.angle_gamma   90.00
#
_symmetry.space_group_name_H-M   'P 1'
#
loop_
_entity.id
_entity.type
_entity.pdbx_description
1 polymer ?
#
loop_
_entity_poly.entity_id
_entity_poly.type
_entity_poly.pdbx_seq_one_letter_code
_entity_poly.pdbx_strand_id
1 'polypeptide(L)'
;MEEQSVEPASRKPFSFAWPQKVDLGGKIVLAFGGGGNLGETFAYAAAACGAIPVLSDAVPSDPEGRRSALAKLAAIVGNVKAVNPAAPSAWYAGEIASLADVAAIVERAKRRFGRIDVVVNFAGVSHEPFDLFKDDPAKMVATFRRVSETNLTGAFIVTACAARVMIPQRFGQIIHLCSSGSRVSLYGAYAYNATKHGVEGLIKTAAAQLAPFNVRVNGVAPGTVETDLNRGLLKEADGRYKPRAMSILAHTPSKRFATREGVAESIIALCLDQRHLTGNICFADDGYVVEGHSWPEGNRALYAGSAELDALYRRLDEEYPPERT
;
A
#
# COMPACT_ATOMS: atom_id res chain seq x y z
N MET A 1 33.86 -10.17 29.00
CA MET A 1 32.59 -9.57 28.54
C MET A 1 32.19 -10.36 27.31
N GLU A 2 31.26 -11.29 27.49
CA GLU A 2 30.78 -12.20 26.44
C GLU A 2 29.86 -11.46 25.50
N GLU A 3 30.15 -11.49 24.21
CA GLU A 3 29.26 -11.05 23.15
C GLU A 3 28.04 -12.00 23.12
N GLN A 4 26.89 -11.53 23.59
CA GLN A 4 25.62 -12.20 23.34
C GLN A 4 25.22 -11.94 21.90
N SER A 5 25.39 -12.94 21.04
CA SER A 5 24.82 -12.99 19.69
C SER A 5 23.29 -13.05 19.81
N VAL A 6 22.63 -11.95 19.52
CA VAL A 6 21.18 -11.90 19.36
C VAL A 6 20.84 -12.56 18.02
N GLU A 7 20.38 -13.82 18.08
CA GLU A 7 19.80 -14.47 16.91
C GLU A 7 18.56 -13.65 16.45
N PRO A 8 18.45 -13.36 15.14
CA PRO A 8 17.24 -12.71 14.63
C PRO A 8 16.06 -13.68 14.82
N ALA A 9 15.05 -13.23 15.56
CA ALA A 9 13.81 -13.98 15.76
C ALA A 9 13.31 -14.52 14.41
N SER A 10 13.25 -15.84 14.27
CA SER A 10 12.76 -16.51 13.08
C SER A 10 11.30 -16.13 12.87
N ARG A 11 11.04 -15.18 11.97
CA ARG A 11 9.68 -14.93 11.48
C ARG A 11 9.21 -16.22 10.82
N LYS A 12 8.07 -16.77 11.28
CA LYS A 12 7.44 -17.94 10.63
C LYS A 12 7.36 -17.67 9.14
N PRO A 13 7.73 -18.63 8.28
CA PRO A 13 7.60 -18.46 6.84
C PRO A 13 6.14 -18.13 6.52
N PHE A 14 5.95 -17.10 5.69
CA PHE A 14 4.65 -16.69 5.19
C PHE A 14 4.01 -17.87 4.45
N SER A 15 2.89 -18.38 4.93
CA SER A 15 2.09 -19.39 4.22
C SER A 15 0.86 -18.69 3.63
N PHE A 16 0.89 -18.49 2.32
CA PHE A 16 -0.25 -17.93 1.58
C PHE A 16 -1.00 -19.09 0.91
N ALA A 17 -2.20 -19.37 1.37
CA ALA A 17 -3.10 -20.33 0.74
C ALA A 17 -4.16 -19.56 -0.06
N TRP A 18 -3.97 -19.48 -1.38
CA TRP A 18 -4.97 -18.90 -2.27
C TRP A 18 -6.06 -19.97 -2.58
N PRO A 19 -7.36 -19.66 -2.40
CA PRO A 19 -8.43 -20.63 -2.58
C PRO A 19 -8.63 -21.07 -4.04
N GLN A 20 -8.14 -20.30 -5.00
CA GLN A 20 -8.13 -20.67 -6.43
C GLN A 20 -6.71 -20.46 -6.96
N LYS A 21 -6.30 -21.31 -7.90
CA LYS A 21 -4.98 -21.23 -8.52
C LYS A 21 -4.90 -20.00 -9.42
N VAL A 22 -4.53 -18.85 -8.84
CA VAL A 22 -4.17 -17.66 -9.61
C VAL A 22 -2.80 -17.89 -10.23
N ASP A 23 -2.69 -17.79 -11.54
CA ASP A 23 -1.45 -17.99 -12.26
C ASP A 23 -0.94 -16.65 -12.79
N LEU A 24 0.18 -16.19 -12.24
CA LEU A 24 0.97 -15.07 -12.72
C LEU A 24 2.31 -15.55 -13.30
N GLY A 25 2.38 -16.83 -13.73
CA GLY A 25 3.59 -17.50 -14.15
C GLY A 25 4.47 -16.69 -15.09
N GLY A 26 5.70 -16.43 -14.66
CA GLY A 26 6.71 -15.69 -15.42
C GLY A 26 6.46 -14.19 -15.60
N LYS A 27 5.37 -13.61 -15.07
CA LYS A 27 5.15 -12.13 -15.12
C LYS A 27 6.21 -11.41 -14.32
N ILE A 28 6.84 -10.43 -14.95
CA ILE A 28 7.80 -9.53 -14.28
C ILE A 28 7.01 -8.40 -13.60
N VAL A 29 7.08 -8.35 -12.28
CA VAL A 29 6.33 -7.40 -11.44
C VAL A 29 7.31 -6.48 -10.72
N LEU A 30 7.42 -5.23 -11.18
CA LEU A 30 8.26 -4.22 -10.56
C LEU A 30 7.46 -3.46 -9.49
N ALA A 31 7.91 -3.54 -8.23
CA ALA A 31 7.27 -2.94 -7.08
C ALA A 31 8.12 -1.80 -6.48
N PHE A 32 7.66 -0.55 -6.61
CA PHE A 32 8.22 0.61 -5.91
C PHE A 32 7.65 0.69 -4.49
N GLY A 33 8.49 0.98 -3.49
CA GLY A 33 8.10 0.85 -2.08
C GLY A 33 8.03 -0.62 -1.63
N GLY A 34 8.76 -1.49 -2.33
CA GLY A 34 8.73 -2.94 -2.14
C GLY A 34 9.32 -3.43 -0.80
N GLY A 35 10.09 -2.60 -0.10
CA GLY A 35 10.60 -2.86 1.24
C GLY A 35 9.64 -2.50 2.37
N GLY A 36 8.51 -1.82 2.08
CA GLY A 36 7.45 -1.55 3.03
C GLY A 36 6.62 -2.80 3.35
N ASN A 37 5.81 -2.72 4.43
CA ASN A 37 5.00 -3.87 4.88
C ASN A 37 4.07 -4.43 3.80
N LEU A 38 3.39 -3.55 3.04
CA LEU A 38 2.49 -3.98 1.96
C LEU A 38 3.26 -4.53 0.76
N GLY A 39 4.38 -3.88 0.39
CA GLY A 39 5.22 -4.32 -0.71
C GLY A 39 5.88 -5.68 -0.46
N GLU A 40 6.34 -5.91 0.77
CA GLU A 40 6.89 -7.20 1.22
C GLU A 40 5.83 -8.31 1.14
N THR A 41 4.65 -8.09 1.72
CA THR A 41 3.55 -9.06 1.69
C THR A 41 3.12 -9.38 0.26
N PHE A 42 2.98 -8.34 -0.57
CA PHE A 42 2.66 -8.52 -1.99
C PHE A 42 3.74 -9.30 -2.74
N ALA A 43 5.03 -9.06 -2.48
CA ALA A 43 6.10 -9.78 -3.16
C ALA A 43 6.04 -11.29 -2.91
N TYR A 44 5.74 -11.70 -1.67
CA TYR A 44 5.56 -13.12 -1.34
C TYR A 44 4.32 -13.71 -2.00
N ALA A 45 3.19 -12.99 -1.97
CA ALA A 45 1.95 -13.43 -2.60
C ALA A 45 2.09 -13.55 -4.13
N ALA A 46 2.72 -12.56 -4.78
CA ALA A 46 2.99 -12.60 -6.22
C ALA A 46 3.91 -13.77 -6.61
N ALA A 47 4.95 -14.02 -5.82
CA ALA A 47 5.85 -15.16 -6.02
C ALA A 47 5.12 -16.50 -5.86
N ALA A 48 4.24 -16.63 -4.87
CA ALA A 48 3.41 -17.82 -4.68
C ALA A 48 2.47 -18.09 -5.87
N CYS A 49 2.05 -17.01 -6.57
CA CYS A 49 1.29 -17.08 -7.82
C CYS A 49 2.18 -17.28 -9.07
N GLY A 50 3.48 -17.50 -8.93
CA GLY A 50 4.39 -17.76 -10.05
C GLY A 50 5.03 -16.50 -10.70
N ALA A 51 4.76 -15.30 -10.19
CA ALA A 51 5.38 -14.09 -10.69
C ALA A 51 6.86 -13.99 -10.28
N ILE A 52 7.57 -13.08 -10.94
CA ILE A 52 8.95 -12.69 -10.66
C ILE A 52 8.94 -11.27 -10.07
N PRO A 53 8.89 -11.11 -8.73
CA PRO A 53 8.95 -9.80 -8.10
C PRO A 53 10.33 -9.16 -8.26
N VAL A 54 10.32 -7.89 -8.67
CA VAL A 54 11.49 -7.02 -8.71
C VAL A 54 11.19 -5.83 -7.80
N LEU A 55 11.96 -5.66 -6.73
CA LEU A 55 11.64 -4.69 -5.70
C LEU A 55 12.48 -3.43 -5.85
N SER A 56 11.90 -2.29 -5.53
CA SER A 56 12.62 -1.04 -5.36
C SER A 56 12.14 -0.30 -4.13
N ASP A 57 13.08 0.32 -3.43
CA ASP A 57 12.75 1.21 -2.31
C ASP A 57 13.80 2.29 -2.15
N ALA A 58 13.42 3.38 -1.49
CA ALA A 58 14.34 4.40 -1.03
C ALA A 58 15.28 3.85 0.04
N VAL A 59 16.49 4.36 0.06
CA VAL A 59 17.44 4.03 1.12
C VAL A 59 17.94 5.31 1.77
N PRO A 60 18.03 5.37 3.11
CA PRO A 60 18.57 6.51 3.83
C PRO A 60 19.95 6.92 3.34
N SER A 61 20.27 8.19 3.46
CA SER A 61 21.57 8.72 3.11
C SER A 61 22.66 8.41 4.14
N ASP A 62 22.26 8.20 5.40
CA ASP A 62 23.19 7.83 6.45
C ASP A 62 23.66 6.37 6.29
N PRO A 63 24.92 6.06 6.62
CA PRO A 63 25.51 4.75 6.32
C PRO A 63 24.85 3.58 7.04
N GLU A 64 24.31 3.78 8.26
CA GLU A 64 23.68 2.72 9.06
C GLU A 64 22.29 2.41 8.56
N GLY A 65 21.46 3.43 8.40
CA GLY A 65 20.12 3.29 7.82
C GLY A 65 20.18 2.72 6.40
N ARG A 66 21.15 3.16 5.60
CA ARG A 66 21.39 2.60 4.27
C ARG A 66 21.68 1.10 4.31
N ARG A 67 22.60 0.65 5.17
CA ARG A 67 22.92 -0.79 5.32
C ARG A 67 21.70 -1.58 5.76
N SER A 68 20.94 -1.07 6.74
CA SER A 68 19.73 -1.71 7.23
C SER A 68 18.66 -1.84 6.14
N ALA A 69 18.38 -0.78 5.37
CA ALA A 69 17.41 -0.81 4.30
C ALA A 69 17.81 -1.77 3.16
N LEU A 70 19.09 -1.79 2.77
CA LEU A 70 19.58 -2.71 1.75
C LEU A 70 19.54 -4.17 2.23
N ALA A 71 19.89 -4.44 3.49
CA ALA A 71 19.79 -5.76 4.09
C ALA A 71 18.33 -6.26 4.12
N LYS A 72 17.37 -5.38 4.44
CA LYS A 72 15.94 -5.69 4.40
C LYS A 72 15.48 -6.10 3.01
N LEU A 73 15.81 -5.32 1.98
CA LEU A 73 15.47 -5.65 0.59
C LEU A 73 16.08 -6.98 0.14
N ALA A 74 17.34 -7.22 0.48
CA ALA A 74 18.02 -8.49 0.18
C ALA A 74 17.36 -9.68 0.89
N ALA A 75 16.94 -9.52 2.15
CA ALA A 75 16.23 -10.55 2.91
C ALA A 75 14.85 -10.86 2.29
N ILE A 76 14.08 -9.83 1.89
CA ILE A 76 12.78 -10.04 1.22
C ILE A 76 12.98 -10.83 -0.07
N VAL A 77 13.96 -10.48 -0.91
CA VAL A 77 14.26 -11.22 -2.16
C VAL A 77 14.75 -12.65 -1.87
N GLY A 78 15.49 -12.85 -0.79
CA GLY A 78 15.87 -14.19 -0.31
C GLY A 78 14.65 -15.04 0.05
N ASN A 79 13.69 -14.46 0.77
CA ASN A 79 12.43 -15.12 1.13
C ASN A 79 11.52 -15.36 -0.10
N VAL A 80 11.47 -14.44 -1.06
CA VAL A 80 10.78 -14.65 -2.35
C VAL A 80 11.30 -15.89 -3.05
N LYS A 81 12.62 -16.11 -3.06
CA LYS A 81 13.24 -17.32 -3.63
C LYS A 81 12.89 -18.59 -2.86
N ALA A 82 12.67 -18.51 -1.55
CA ALA A 82 12.19 -19.65 -0.77
C ALA A 82 10.74 -20.02 -1.11
N VAL A 83 9.90 -19.02 -1.43
CA VAL A 83 8.51 -19.22 -1.88
C VAL A 83 8.46 -19.76 -3.32
N ASN A 84 9.25 -19.19 -4.22
CA ASN A 84 9.36 -19.62 -5.62
C ASN A 84 10.83 -19.70 -6.06
N PRO A 85 11.47 -20.87 -5.93
CA PRO A 85 12.88 -21.05 -6.30
C PRO A 85 13.19 -20.74 -7.77
N ALA A 86 12.20 -20.83 -8.65
CA ALA A 86 12.35 -20.53 -10.08
C ALA A 86 12.27 -19.01 -10.39
N ALA A 87 11.91 -18.16 -9.43
CA ALA A 87 11.82 -16.72 -9.63
C ALA A 87 13.20 -16.05 -9.51
N PRO A 88 13.80 -15.55 -10.60
CA PRO A 88 15.08 -14.84 -10.56
C PRO A 88 14.89 -13.39 -10.07
N SER A 89 14.29 -13.21 -8.88
CA SER A 89 13.96 -11.93 -8.29
C SER A 89 15.19 -11.02 -8.10
N ALA A 90 14.94 -9.72 -8.05
CA ALA A 90 15.98 -8.70 -7.86
C ALA A 90 15.46 -7.53 -7.02
N TRP A 91 16.39 -6.69 -6.55
CA TRP A 91 16.04 -5.42 -5.92
C TRP A 91 16.98 -4.31 -6.39
N TYR A 92 16.47 -3.07 -6.32
CA TYR A 92 17.18 -1.85 -6.67
C TYR A 92 16.89 -0.76 -5.63
N ALA A 93 17.90 0.03 -5.29
CA ALA A 93 17.72 1.20 -4.43
C ALA A 93 17.51 2.45 -5.30
N GLY A 94 16.57 3.31 -4.90
CA GLY A 94 16.34 4.59 -5.57
C GLY A 94 15.13 5.32 -5.02
N GLU A 95 15.15 6.64 -5.16
CA GLU A 95 14.13 7.56 -4.66
C GLU A 95 13.00 7.73 -5.68
N ILE A 96 11.75 7.55 -5.26
CA ILE A 96 10.60 7.61 -6.19
C ILE A 96 10.37 9.02 -6.74
N ALA A 97 10.74 10.05 -5.99
CA ALA A 97 10.67 11.43 -6.41
C ALA A 97 11.82 11.84 -7.37
N SER A 98 12.79 10.96 -7.58
CA SER A 98 13.90 11.17 -8.53
C SER A 98 13.58 10.53 -9.88
N LEU A 99 13.37 11.37 -10.91
CA LEU A 99 13.18 10.88 -12.27
C LEU A 99 14.37 10.02 -12.74
N ALA A 100 15.59 10.40 -12.38
CA ALA A 100 16.80 9.69 -12.76
C ALA A 100 16.83 8.28 -12.14
N ASP A 101 16.48 8.16 -10.85
CA ASP A 101 16.48 6.87 -10.16
C ASP A 101 15.39 5.94 -10.70
N VAL A 102 14.16 6.44 -10.84
CA VAL A 102 13.04 5.66 -11.36
C VAL A 102 13.31 5.19 -12.79
N ALA A 103 13.81 6.08 -13.65
CA ALA A 103 14.18 5.73 -15.03
C ALA A 103 15.28 4.66 -15.06
N ALA A 104 16.31 4.80 -14.23
CA ALA A 104 17.39 3.82 -14.12
C ALA A 104 16.89 2.45 -13.62
N ILE A 105 16.00 2.43 -12.63
CA ILE A 105 15.40 1.21 -12.08
C ILE A 105 14.57 0.50 -13.16
N VAL A 106 13.67 1.21 -13.83
CA VAL A 106 12.83 0.66 -14.90
C VAL A 106 13.69 0.09 -16.05
N GLU A 107 14.70 0.83 -16.49
CA GLU A 107 15.60 0.39 -17.55
C GLU A 107 16.45 -0.83 -17.14
N ARG A 108 16.94 -0.87 -15.90
CA ARG A 108 17.69 -2.04 -15.37
C ARG A 108 16.79 -3.26 -15.26
N ALA A 109 15.53 -3.11 -14.82
CA ALA A 109 14.57 -4.20 -14.76
C ALA A 109 14.27 -4.72 -16.17
N LYS A 110 13.94 -3.84 -17.13
CA LYS A 110 13.72 -4.21 -18.53
C LYS A 110 14.92 -4.93 -19.15
N ARG A 111 16.12 -4.38 -18.97
CA ARG A 111 17.35 -5.00 -19.51
C ARG A 111 17.63 -6.38 -18.93
N ARG A 112 17.36 -6.59 -17.62
CA ARG A 112 17.59 -7.87 -16.96
C ARG A 112 16.57 -8.94 -17.34
N PHE A 113 15.30 -8.56 -17.47
CA PHE A 113 14.19 -9.51 -17.65
C PHE A 113 13.56 -9.47 -19.05
N GLY A 114 13.98 -8.56 -19.91
CA GLY A 114 13.47 -8.40 -21.28
C GLY A 114 12.15 -7.65 -21.39
N ARG A 115 11.34 -7.63 -20.32
CA ARG A 115 10.01 -7.00 -20.25
C ARG A 115 9.66 -6.58 -18.84
N ILE A 116 8.61 -5.78 -18.71
CA ILE A 116 7.93 -5.49 -17.44
C ILE A 116 6.44 -5.64 -17.69
N ASP A 117 5.80 -6.58 -16.97
CA ASP A 117 4.38 -6.88 -17.14
C ASP A 117 3.48 -6.04 -16.25
N VAL A 118 3.91 -5.84 -15.04
CA VAL A 118 3.17 -5.09 -14.02
C VAL A 118 4.14 -4.15 -13.29
N VAL A 119 3.71 -2.94 -13.06
CA VAL A 119 4.33 -2.01 -12.11
C VAL A 119 3.36 -1.74 -10.99
N VAL A 120 3.77 -1.96 -9.74
CA VAL A 120 2.98 -1.63 -8.55
C VAL A 120 3.70 -0.56 -7.75
N ASN A 121 3.01 0.54 -7.47
CA ASN A 121 3.56 1.62 -6.67
C ASN A 121 2.96 1.62 -5.25
N PHE A 122 3.72 1.08 -4.30
CA PHE A 122 3.42 1.12 -2.86
C PHE A 122 4.02 2.35 -2.18
N ALA A 123 4.97 3.04 -2.82
CA ALA A 123 5.69 4.12 -2.19
C ALA A 123 4.74 5.26 -1.80
N GLY A 124 4.93 5.73 -0.60
CA GLY A 124 4.16 6.82 -0.04
C GLY A 124 4.53 7.10 1.40
N VAL A 125 4.35 8.34 1.79
CA VAL A 125 4.60 8.83 3.14
C VAL A 125 3.35 9.50 3.70
N SER A 126 3.24 9.51 5.02
CA SER A 126 2.20 10.24 5.76
C SER A 126 2.85 11.33 6.62
N HIS A 127 2.04 11.99 7.40
CA HIS A 127 2.48 13.00 8.37
C HIS A 127 1.56 13.01 9.58
N GLU A 128 2.03 13.56 10.69
CA GLU A 128 1.19 13.85 11.85
C GLU A 128 0.06 14.81 11.46
N PRO A 129 -1.14 14.66 12.07
CA PRO A 129 -2.24 15.56 11.77
C PRO A 129 -1.90 17.01 12.04
N PHE A 130 -2.30 17.90 11.13
CA PHE A 130 -2.15 19.34 11.32
C PHE A 130 -3.38 19.93 12.01
N ASP A 131 -3.11 20.87 12.93
CA ASP A 131 -4.11 21.78 13.46
C ASP A 131 -3.91 23.16 12.80
N LEU A 132 -4.83 23.54 11.91
CA LEU A 132 -4.73 24.81 11.18
C LEU A 132 -4.71 26.06 12.08
N PHE A 133 -5.15 25.93 13.32
CA PHE A 133 -5.23 27.05 14.26
C PHE A 133 -3.98 27.18 15.14
N LYS A 134 -3.21 26.10 15.30
CA LYS A 134 -2.11 26.02 16.27
C LYS A 134 -0.75 25.79 15.62
N ASP A 135 -0.70 25.07 14.49
CA ASP A 135 0.57 24.70 13.90
C ASP A 135 1.17 25.82 13.06
N ASP A 136 2.50 25.86 13.02
CA ASP A 136 3.24 26.82 12.20
C ASP A 136 2.96 26.61 10.70
N PRO A 137 2.43 27.63 9.98
CA PRO A 137 2.13 27.54 8.57
C PRO A 137 3.35 27.18 7.70
N ALA A 138 4.55 27.67 8.05
CA ALA A 138 5.75 27.36 7.28
C ALA A 138 6.12 25.88 7.37
N LYS A 139 5.99 25.28 8.55
CA LYS A 139 6.19 23.84 8.78
C LYS A 139 5.12 23.01 8.07
N MET A 140 3.86 23.44 8.10
CA MET A 140 2.78 22.76 7.38
C MET A 140 3.03 22.75 5.86
N VAL A 141 3.42 23.90 5.27
CA VAL A 141 3.73 24.01 3.84
C VAL A 141 4.93 23.14 3.46
N ALA A 142 5.99 23.13 4.26
CA ALA A 142 7.16 22.28 4.00
C ALA A 142 6.78 20.79 3.99
N THR A 143 5.96 20.36 4.95
CA THR A 143 5.46 18.99 5.02
C THR A 143 4.53 18.68 3.85
N PHE A 144 3.64 19.59 3.47
CA PHE A 144 2.76 19.40 2.31
C PHE A 144 3.57 19.18 1.03
N ARG A 145 4.62 19.98 0.79
CA ARG A 145 5.52 19.83 -0.36
C ARG A 145 6.20 18.46 -0.37
N ARG A 146 6.79 18.06 0.76
CA ARG A 146 7.48 16.78 0.90
C ARG A 146 6.54 15.58 0.61
N VAL A 147 5.34 15.60 1.18
CA VAL A 147 4.34 14.54 0.97
C VAL A 147 3.88 14.52 -0.48
N SER A 148 3.64 15.69 -1.09
CA SER A 148 3.24 15.81 -2.49
C SER A 148 4.31 15.29 -3.44
N GLU A 149 5.57 15.60 -3.16
CA GLU A 149 6.70 15.15 -3.98
C GLU A 149 6.80 13.62 -4.00
N THR A 150 6.71 12.97 -2.84
CA THR A 150 6.78 11.52 -2.78
C THR A 150 5.52 10.85 -3.34
N ASN A 151 4.33 11.27 -2.88
CA ASN A 151 3.10 10.52 -3.13
C ASN A 151 2.50 10.78 -4.52
N LEU A 152 2.56 12.03 -5.01
CA LEU A 152 1.90 12.43 -6.25
C LEU A 152 2.90 12.59 -7.40
N THR A 153 3.95 13.40 -7.21
CA THR A 153 4.99 13.56 -8.23
C THR A 153 5.68 12.22 -8.49
N GLY A 154 6.03 11.46 -7.45
CA GLY A 154 6.60 10.12 -7.57
C GLY A 154 5.69 9.14 -8.33
N ALA A 155 4.38 9.15 -8.06
CA ALA A 155 3.43 8.31 -8.81
C ALA A 155 3.38 8.70 -10.30
N PHE A 156 3.44 9.99 -10.62
CA PHE A 156 3.52 10.45 -12.01
C PHE A 156 4.82 10.00 -12.68
N ILE A 157 5.97 10.12 -12.01
CA ILE A 157 7.27 9.68 -12.53
C ILE A 157 7.26 8.17 -12.84
N VAL A 158 6.74 7.35 -11.90
CA VAL A 158 6.57 5.90 -12.11
C VAL A 158 5.71 5.62 -13.33
N THR A 159 4.56 6.29 -13.46
CA THR A 159 3.67 6.14 -14.62
C THR A 159 4.39 6.48 -15.92
N ALA A 160 5.07 7.63 -15.97
CA ALA A 160 5.76 8.08 -17.17
C ALA A 160 6.90 7.14 -17.59
N CYS A 161 7.69 6.64 -16.64
CA CYS A 161 8.79 5.72 -16.91
C CYS A 161 8.28 4.32 -17.32
N ALA A 162 7.26 3.79 -16.64
CA ALA A 162 6.64 2.52 -16.98
C ALA A 162 6.00 2.56 -18.38
N ALA A 163 5.28 3.62 -18.72
CA ALA A 163 4.65 3.80 -20.01
C ALA A 163 5.64 3.73 -21.17
N ARG A 164 6.84 4.29 -21.02
CA ARG A 164 7.91 4.23 -22.06
C ARG A 164 8.34 2.80 -22.40
N VAL A 165 8.26 1.89 -21.45
CA VAL A 165 8.55 0.47 -21.67
C VAL A 165 7.32 -0.26 -22.18
N MET A 166 6.13 -0.01 -21.61
CA MET A 166 4.92 -0.76 -21.88
C MET A 166 4.25 -0.39 -23.21
N ILE A 167 4.35 0.87 -23.66
CA ILE A 167 3.81 1.31 -24.97
C ILE A 167 4.41 0.50 -26.14
N PRO A 168 5.75 0.41 -26.29
CA PRO A 168 6.35 -0.43 -27.33
C PRO A 168 6.05 -1.92 -27.16
N GLN A 169 5.87 -2.40 -25.93
CA GLN A 169 5.47 -3.78 -25.65
C GLN A 169 4.04 -4.08 -26.12
N ARG A 170 3.17 -3.06 -26.28
CA ARG A 170 1.73 -3.20 -26.53
C ARG A 170 1.04 -4.01 -25.45
N PHE A 171 1.58 -3.99 -24.26
CA PHE A 171 1.09 -4.70 -23.09
C PHE A 171 1.71 -4.12 -21.82
N GLY A 172 0.93 -4.05 -20.75
CA GLY A 172 1.41 -3.71 -19.43
C GLY A 172 0.28 -3.31 -18.48
N GLN A 173 0.61 -3.27 -17.21
CA GLN A 173 -0.29 -2.75 -16.18
C GLN A 173 0.46 -1.94 -15.14
N ILE A 174 -0.11 -0.80 -14.79
CA ILE A 174 0.35 0.07 -13.72
C ILE A 174 -0.72 0.09 -12.64
N ILE A 175 -0.32 -0.18 -11.38
CA ILE A 175 -1.21 -0.19 -10.22
C ILE A 175 -0.64 0.78 -9.18
N HIS A 176 -1.43 1.77 -8.78
CA HIS A 176 -1.06 2.70 -7.71
C HIS A 176 -1.82 2.42 -6.43
N LEU A 177 -1.13 2.51 -5.28
CA LEU A 177 -1.79 2.53 -3.98
C LEU A 177 -2.42 3.90 -3.74
N CYS A 178 -3.75 3.94 -3.80
CA CYS A 178 -4.59 5.01 -3.32
C CYS A 178 -4.79 4.90 -1.79
N SER A 179 -5.94 5.26 -1.29
CA SER A 179 -6.33 5.14 0.12
C SER A 179 -7.83 5.34 0.24
N SER A 180 -8.48 4.82 1.27
CA SER A 180 -9.80 5.31 1.69
C SER A 180 -9.83 6.83 1.85
N GLY A 181 -8.71 7.45 2.28
CA GLY A 181 -8.52 8.90 2.32
C GLY A 181 -8.53 9.61 0.96
N SER A 182 -8.67 8.90 -0.17
CA SER A 182 -8.96 9.51 -1.47
C SER A 182 -10.46 9.65 -1.77
N ARG A 183 -11.33 9.22 -0.86
CA ARG A 183 -12.80 9.37 -0.96
C ARG A 183 -13.40 10.09 0.23
N VAL A 184 -12.83 9.92 1.41
CA VAL A 184 -13.28 10.55 2.65
C VAL A 184 -12.16 11.38 3.25
N SER A 185 -12.51 12.40 4.04
CA SER A 185 -11.48 13.17 4.73
C SER A 185 -10.98 12.41 5.96
N LEU A 186 -9.67 12.46 6.17
CA LEU A 186 -9.03 12.05 7.40
C LEU A 186 -8.60 13.31 8.15
N TYR A 187 -9.05 13.47 9.39
CA TYR A 187 -8.78 14.67 10.18
C TYR A 187 -7.28 15.02 10.21
N GLY A 188 -6.98 16.27 9.89
CA GLY A 188 -5.62 16.80 9.90
C GLY A 188 -4.66 16.27 8.81
N ALA A 189 -5.10 15.31 7.98
CA ALA A 189 -4.25 14.67 6.97
C ALA A 189 -4.24 15.41 5.62
N TYR A 190 -4.12 16.73 5.64
CA TYR A 190 -4.27 17.60 4.46
C TYR A 190 -3.42 17.18 3.26
N ALA A 191 -2.12 17.05 3.46
CA ALA A 191 -1.20 16.69 2.38
C ALA A 191 -1.44 15.26 1.89
N TYR A 192 -1.63 14.31 2.81
CA TYR A 192 -1.89 12.92 2.47
C TYR A 192 -3.19 12.78 1.66
N ASN A 193 -4.29 13.33 2.15
CA ASN A 193 -5.58 13.27 1.45
C ASN A 193 -5.51 13.92 0.07
N ALA A 194 -4.97 15.13 -0.02
CA ALA A 194 -4.82 15.84 -1.30
C ALA A 194 -4.03 15.00 -2.32
N THR A 195 -2.92 14.38 -1.88
CA THR A 195 -2.09 13.56 -2.77
C THR A 195 -2.79 12.28 -3.20
N LYS A 196 -3.55 11.62 -2.31
CA LYS A 196 -4.27 10.38 -2.65
C LYS A 196 -5.45 10.64 -3.58
N HIS A 197 -6.17 11.76 -3.46
CA HIS A 197 -7.12 12.22 -4.47
C HIS A 197 -6.43 12.53 -5.81
N GLY A 198 -5.28 13.19 -5.78
CA GLY A 198 -4.48 13.47 -6.98
C GLY A 198 -4.05 12.21 -7.72
N VAL A 199 -3.64 11.16 -7.01
CA VAL A 199 -3.29 9.85 -7.59
C VAL A 199 -4.48 9.21 -8.31
N GLU A 200 -5.72 9.32 -7.79
CA GLU A 200 -6.90 8.84 -8.54
C GLU A 200 -7.12 9.61 -9.85
N GLY A 201 -6.92 10.93 -9.83
CA GLY A 201 -6.97 11.75 -11.05
C GLY A 201 -5.90 11.34 -12.07
N LEU A 202 -4.68 11.09 -11.59
CA LEU A 202 -3.58 10.57 -12.40
C LEU A 202 -3.92 9.22 -13.05
N ILE A 203 -4.46 8.27 -12.27
CA ILE A 203 -4.87 6.95 -12.76
C ILE A 203 -5.87 7.08 -13.90
N LYS A 204 -6.93 7.89 -13.73
CA LYS A 204 -7.97 8.07 -14.76
C LYS A 204 -7.42 8.67 -16.04
N THR A 205 -6.58 9.69 -15.94
CA THR A 205 -5.95 10.36 -17.09
C THR A 205 -4.99 9.41 -17.80
N ALA A 206 -4.13 8.71 -17.07
CA ALA A 206 -3.17 7.77 -17.65
C ALA A 206 -3.88 6.57 -18.29
N ALA A 207 -4.94 6.04 -17.68
CA ALA A 207 -5.74 4.96 -18.23
C ALA A 207 -6.33 5.32 -19.59
N ALA A 208 -6.91 6.52 -19.71
CA ALA A 208 -7.48 7.00 -20.98
C ALA A 208 -6.40 7.14 -22.06
N GLN A 209 -5.23 7.67 -21.71
CA GLN A 209 -4.15 7.89 -22.66
C GLN A 209 -3.44 6.60 -23.09
N LEU A 210 -3.32 5.61 -22.19
CA LEU A 210 -2.54 4.39 -22.43
C LEU A 210 -3.36 3.21 -22.94
N ALA A 211 -4.69 3.25 -22.84
CA ALA A 211 -5.58 2.19 -23.32
C ALA A 211 -5.38 1.84 -24.81
N PRO A 212 -5.17 2.79 -25.76
CA PRO A 212 -4.89 2.46 -27.16
C PRO A 212 -3.64 1.61 -27.38
N PHE A 213 -2.73 1.58 -26.40
CA PHE A 213 -1.51 0.78 -26.43
C PHE A 213 -1.65 -0.55 -25.68
N ASN A 214 -2.87 -0.92 -25.24
CA ASN A 214 -3.13 -2.09 -24.41
C ASN A 214 -2.37 -2.06 -23.08
N VAL A 215 -2.19 -0.86 -22.53
CA VAL A 215 -1.61 -0.64 -21.20
C VAL A 215 -2.71 -0.15 -20.26
N ARG A 216 -2.91 -0.85 -19.18
CA ARG A 216 -3.94 -0.57 -18.18
C ARG A 216 -3.35 0.18 -17.00
N VAL A 217 -4.13 1.09 -16.40
CA VAL A 217 -3.74 1.81 -15.19
C VAL A 217 -4.90 1.76 -14.20
N ASN A 218 -4.67 1.20 -13.02
CA ASN A 218 -5.69 1.04 -11.99
C ASN A 218 -5.13 1.42 -10.62
N GLY A 219 -6.01 1.50 -9.62
CA GLY A 219 -5.65 1.74 -8.24
C GLY A 219 -6.22 0.71 -7.28
N VAL A 220 -5.54 0.53 -6.16
CA VAL A 220 -6.10 -0.12 -4.98
C VAL A 220 -6.12 0.90 -3.85
N ALA A 221 -7.25 1.06 -3.19
CA ALA A 221 -7.47 1.98 -2.09
C ALA A 221 -7.71 1.17 -0.80
N PRO A 222 -6.66 0.87 -0.03
CA PRO A 222 -6.82 0.18 1.23
C PRO A 222 -7.57 1.05 2.24
N GLY A 223 -8.32 0.41 3.13
CA GLY A 223 -8.69 0.96 4.42
C GLY A 223 -7.48 1.11 5.34
N THR A 224 -7.73 1.25 6.62
CA THR A 224 -6.63 1.28 7.59
C THR A 224 -6.00 -0.11 7.72
N VAL A 225 -4.71 -0.20 7.42
CA VAL A 225 -3.88 -1.40 7.61
C VAL A 225 -2.82 -1.09 8.65
N GLU A 226 -2.65 -1.91 9.66
CA GLU A 226 -1.55 -1.74 10.62
C GLU A 226 -0.20 -1.97 9.95
N THR A 227 0.58 -0.89 9.84
CA THR A 227 1.90 -0.88 9.23
C THR A 227 2.86 -0.02 10.05
N ASP A 228 4.15 -0.10 9.77
CA ASP A 228 5.14 0.76 10.41
C ASP A 228 4.86 2.27 10.12
N LEU A 229 4.20 2.56 8.99
CA LEU A 229 3.82 3.92 8.58
C LEU A 229 2.85 4.59 9.57
N ASN A 230 1.93 3.83 10.16
CA ASN A 230 0.83 4.38 10.96
C ASN A 230 0.73 3.78 12.38
N ARG A 231 1.64 2.89 12.78
CA ARG A 231 1.60 2.26 14.11
C ARG A 231 1.54 3.30 15.24
N GLY A 232 2.36 4.34 15.17
CA GLY A 232 2.38 5.42 16.15
C GLY A 232 1.10 6.26 16.17
N LEU A 233 0.33 6.30 15.07
CA LEU A 233 -0.97 6.97 15.00
C LEU A 233 -2.11 6.11 15.56
N LEU A 234 -1.95 4.79 15.55
CA LEU A 234 -3.01 3.83 15.90
C LEU A 234 -2.84 3.25 17.31
N LYS A 235 -1.61 3.10 17.79
CA LYS A 235 -1.32 2.41 19.05
C LYS A 235 -0.49 3.25 20.00
N GLU A 236 -0.75 3.06 21.29
CA GLU A 236 0.09 3.51 22.38
C GLU A 236 1.34 2.63 22.50
N ALA A 237 2.31 3.06 23.29
CA ALA A 237 3.55 2.30 23.54
C ALA A 237 3.30 0.90 24.14
N ASP A 238 2.24 0.74 24.91
CA ASP A 238 1.81 -0.52 25.51
C ASP A 238 0.99 -1.43 24.58
N GLY A 239 0.76 -0.99 23.33
CA GLY A 239 0.05 -1.75 22.29
C GLY A 239 -1.47 -1.53 22.26
N ARG A 240 -2.06 -0.79 23.21
CA ARG A 240 -3.49 -0.42 23.19
C ARG A 240 -3.79 0.50 22.01
N TYR A 241 -4.98 0.38 21.43
CA TYR A 241 -5.44 1.29 20.40
C TYR A 241 -5.72 2.69 20.96
N LYS A 242 -5.28 3.69 20.23
CA LYS A 242 -5.61 5.10 20.47
C LYS A 242 -7.08 5.39 20.13
N PRO A 243 -7.69 6.44 20.69
CA PRO A 243 -9.06 6.84 20.34
C PRO A 243 -9.30 6.98 18.83
N ARG A 244 -8.31 7.48 18.09
CA ARG A 244 -8.37 7.55 16.62
C ARG A 244 -8.56 6.18 15.97
N ALA A 245 -7.84 5.17 16.39
CA ALA A 245 -7.96 3.81 15.86
C ALA A 245 -9.34 3.23 16.15
N MET A 246 -9.87 3.48 17.34
CA MET A 246 -11.20 3.03 17.73
C MET A 246 -12.29 3.74 16.97
N SER A 247 -12.15 5.04 16.72
CA SER A 247 -13.07 5.78 15.86
C SER A 247 -13.10 5.19 14.44
N ILE A 248 -11.94 4.85 13.88
CA ILE A 248 -11.86 4.20 12.55
C ILE A 248 -12.59 2.85 12.58
N LEU A 249 -12.34 2.01 13.60
CA LEU A 249 -13.01 0.71 13.74
C LEU A 249 -14.52 0.85 13.90
N ALA A 250 -14.97 1.84 14.68
CA ALA A 250 -16.40 2.13 14.86
C ALA A 250 -17.10 2.46 13.54
N HIS A 251 -16.42 3.20 12.64
CA HIS A 251 -16.92 3.58 11.32
C HIS A 251 -16.63 2.55 10.21
N THR A 252 -15.91 1.47 10.50
CA THR A 252 -15.69 0.39 9.53
C THR A 252 -16.79 -0.65 9.69
N PRO A 253 -17.61 -0.96 8.67
CA PRO A 253 -18.70 -1.93 8.78
C PRO A 253 -18.27 -3.30 9.31
N SER A 254 -17.12 -3.80 8.88
CA SER A 254 -16.57 -5.09 9.33
C SER A 254 -15.99 -5.08 10.75
N LYS A 255 -15.87 -3.91 11.38
CA LYS A 255 -15.27 -3.69 12.71
C LYS A 255 -13.84 -4.25 12.84
N ARG A 256 -13.09 -4.24 11.76
CA ARG A 256 -11.69 -4.68 11.71
C ARG A 256 -10.87 -3.79 10.78
N PHE A 257 -9.57 -3.76 10.99
CA PHE A 257 -8.64 -3.18 10.02
C PHE A 257 -8.43 -4.11 8.83
N ALA A 258 -8.20 -3.54 7.66
CA ALA A 258 -7.81 -4.30 6.50
C ALA A 258 -6.48 -5.02 6.75
N THR A 259 -6.33 -6.22 6.23
CA THR A 259 -5.11 -7.00 6.37
C THR A 259 -4.14 -6.73 5.22
N ARG A 260 -2.85 -6.91 5.44
CA ARG A 260 -1.82 -6.79 4.39
C ARG A 260 -2.08 -7.79 3.27
N GLU A 261 -2.50 -8.99 3.65
CA GLU A 261 -2.86 -10.09 2.78
C GLU A 261 -4.05 -9.73 1.89
N GLY A 262 -5.15 -9.21 2.46
CA GLY A 262 -6.32 -8.77 1.71
C GLY A 262 -6.02 -7.65 0.71
N VAL A 263 -5.13 -6.72 1.06
CA VAL A 263 -4.64 -5.71 0.12
C VAL A 263 -3.80 -6.36 -1.00
N ALA A 264 -2.90 -7.29 -0.66
CA ALA A 264 -2.12 -8.02 -1.66
C ALA A 264 -3.00 -8.83 -2.61
N GLU A 265 -4.06 -9.46 -2.11
CA GLU A 265 -5.07 -10.17 -2.90
C GLU A 265 -5.75 -9.24 -3.91
N SER A 266 -6.17 -8.07 -3.47
CA SER A 266 -6.80 -7.08 -4.35
C SER A 266 -5.85 -6.62 -5.48
N ILE A 267 -4.56 -6.47 -5.18
CA ILE A 267 -3.55 -6.12 -6.19
C ILE A 267 -3.31 -7.28 -7.15
N ILE A 268 -3.22 -8.52 -6.65
CA ILE A 268 -3.02 -9.73 -7.48
C ILE A 268 -4.20 -9.91 -8.43
N ALA A 269 -5.43 -9.67 -8.00
CA ALA A 269 -6.60 -9.72 -8.86
C ALA A 269 -6.48 -8.73 -10.03
N LEU A 270 -5.91 -7.54 -9.81
CA LEU A 270 -5.61 -6.59 -10.87
C LEU A 270 -4.43 -7.02 -11.77
N CYS A 271 -3.48 -7.83 -11.28
CA CYS A 271 -2.36 -8.33 -12.08
C CYS A 271 -2.78 -9.35 -13.16
N LEU A 272 -4.00 -9.88 -13.08
CA LEU A 272 -4.55 -10.75 -14.12
C LEU A 272 -4.83 -10.00 -15.42
N ASP A 273 -4.87 -10.73 -16.54
CA ASP A 273 -5.08 -10.14 -17.87
C ASP A 273 -6.56 -9.76 -18.12
N GLN A 274 -7.08 -8.90 -17.27
CA GLN A 274 -8.44 -8.36 -17.36
C GLN A 274 -8.48 -7.19 -18.35
N ARG A 275 -8.59 -7.47 -19.64
CA ARG A 275 -8.42 -6.50 -20.73
C ARG A 275 -9.31 -5.27 -20.67
N HIS A 276 -10.47 -5.37 -20.02
CA HIS A 276 -11.45 -4.27 -19.94
C HIS A 276 -11.36 -3.46 -18.64
N LEU A 277 -10.48 -3.83 -17.71
CA LEU A 277 -10.37 -3.14 -16.43
C LEU A 277 -9.20 -2.13 -16.46
N THR A 278 -9.55 -0.87 -16.72
CA THR A 278 -8.61 0.26 -16.67
C THR A 278 -9.30 1.52 -16.15
N GLY A 279 -8.59 2.37 -15.45
CA GLY A 279 -9.11 3.60 -14.82
C GLY A 279 -9.94 3.37 -13.54
N ASN A 280 -9.92 2.15 -13.01
CA ASN A 280 -10.69 1.76 -11.82
C ASN A 280 -9.87 1.89 -10.54
N ILE A 281 -10.59 2.18 -9.45
CA ILE A 281 -10.06 2.17 -8.09
C ILE A 281 -10.80 1.08 -7.32
N CYS A 282 -10.08 0.03 -6.95
CA CYS A 282 -10.58 -1.05 -6.09
C CYS A 282 -10.42 -0.65 -4.63
N PHE A 283 -11.52 -0.49 -3.90
CA PHE A 283 -11.50 -0.22 -2.47
C PHE A 283 -11.38 -1.53 -1.69
N ALA A 284 -10.25 -1.72 -1.02
CA ALA A 284 -9.96 -2.83 -0.12
C ALA A 284 -9.99 -2.31 1.33
N ASP A 285 -11.16 -1.85 1.78
CA ASP A 285 -11.35 -1.02 2.97
C ASP A 285 -12.43 -1.52 3.93
N ASP A 286 -12.90 -2.76 3.73
CA ASP A 286 -13.93 -3.37 4.55
C ASP A 286 -15.24 -2.53 4.65
N GLY A 287 -15.52 -1.73 3.59
CA GLY A 287 -16.71 -0.91 3.47
C GLY A 287 -16.59 0.50 4.09
N TYR A 288 -15.42 0.89 4.56
CA TYR A 288 -15.21 2.18 5.24
C TYR A 288 -15.71 3.39 4.44
N VAL A 289 -15.47 3.44 3.12
CA VAL A 289 -15.88 4.58 2.29
C VAL A 289 -17.35 4.53 1.83
N VAL A 290 -18.04 3.40 2.02
CA VAL A 290 -19.46 3.28 1.65
C VAL A 290 -20.39 3.49 2.84
N GLU A 291 -19.86 3.50 4.07
CA GLU A 291 -20.64 3.85 5.24
C GLU A 291 -20.95 5.35 5.23
N GLY A 292 -22.19 5.71 4.97
CA GLY A 292 -22.66 7.11 5.07
C GLY A 292 -22.80 7.52 6.52
N HIS A 293 -22.50 8.77 6.85
CA HIS A 293 -22.65 9.34 8.20
C HIS A 293 -24.09 9.31 8.76
N SER A 294 -25.06 8.88 7.96
CA SER A 294 -26.47 8.85 8.35
C SER A 294 -26.86 7.70 9.28
N TRP A 295 -25.93 6.77 9.63
CA TRP A 295 -26.30 5.49 10.25
C TRP A 295 -25.46 5.03 11.46
N PRO A 296 -24.96 5.87 12.36
CA PRO A 296 -24.23 5.35 13.53
C PRO A 296 -25.11 4.46 14.42
N GLU A 297 -26.41 4.77 14.50
CA GLU A 297 -27.38 4.02 15.33
C GLU A 297 -28.27 3.11 14.49
N GLY A 298 -28.47 3.38 13.20
CA GLY A 298 -29.38 2.63 12.33
C GLY A 298 -28.91 1.21 12.04
N ASN A 299 -27.62 0.98 11.93
CA ASN A 299 -27.07 -0.38 11.76
C ASN A 299 -27.30 -1.25 13.01
N ARG A 300 -27.23 -0.69 14.22
CA ARG A 300 -27.59 -1.39 15.46
C ARG A 300 -29.03 -1.86 15.43
N ALA A 301 -29.96 -1.00 14.98
CA ALA A 301 -31.38 -1.35 14.93
C ALA A 301 -31.71 -2.42 13.89
N LEU A 302 -31.03 -2.41 12.74
CA LEU A 302 -31.22 -3.39 11.66
C LEU A 302 -30.72 -4.79 12.03
N TYR A 303 -29.69 -4.87 12.89
CA TYR A 303 -29.10 -6.12 13.33
C TYR A 303 -29.38 -6.44 14.81
N ALA A 304 -30.32 -5.70 15.43
CA ALA A 304 -30.79 -6.00 16.78
C ALA A 304 -31.32 -7.44 16.83
N GLY A 305 -30.71 -8.25 17.70
CA GLY A 305 -31.02 -9.68 17.82
C GLY A 305 -29.98 -10.63 17.21
N SER A 306 -28.94 -10.11 16.55
CA SER A 306 -27.73 -10.91 16.26
C SER A 306 -26.86 -10.98 17.50
N ALA A 307 -26.82 -12.12 18.17
CA ALA A 307 -26.04 -12.31 19.40
C ALA A 307 -24.54 -11.98 19.23
N GLU A 308 -23.98 -12.22 18.03
CA GLU A 308 -22.60 -11.91 17.71
C GLU A 308 -22.35 -10.40 17.61
N LEU A 309 -23.27 -9.68 16.97
CA LEU A 309 -23.18 -8.23 16.82
C LEU A 309 -23.46 -7.51 18.14
N ASP A 310 -24.42 -7.99 18.92
CA ASP A 310 -24.72 -7.47 20.25
C ASP A 310 -23.51 -7.67 21.21
N ALA A 311 -22.82 -8.79 21.10
CA ALA A 311 -21.59 -9.04 21.86
C ALA A 311 -20.44 -8.14 21.42
N LEU A 312 -20.30 -7.92 20.11
CA LEU A 312 -19.29 -7.00 19.56
C LEU A 312 -19.54 -5.56 20.00
N TYR A 313 -20.78 -5.07 19.88
CA TYR A 313 -21.15 -3.71 20.30
C TYR A 313 -21.01 -3.50 21.81
N ARG A 314 -21.40 -4.49 22.64
CA ARG A 314 -21.16 -4.43 24.10
C ARG A 314 -19.68 -4.30 24.43
N ARG A 315 -18.84 -5.12 23.80
CA ARG A 315 -17.39 -5.04 24.00
C ARG A 315 -16.83 -3.67 23.60
N LEU A 316 -17.30 -3.11 22.47
CA LEU A 316 -16.88 -1.78 22.02
C LEU A 316 -17.34 -0.67 22.97
N ASP A 317 -18.57 -0.76 23.49
CA ASP A 317 -19.11 0.20 24.47
C ASP A 317 -18.42 0.11 25.83
N GLU A 318 -17.99 -1.10 26.25
CA GLU A 318 -17.21 -1.32 27.48
C GLU A 318 -15.78 -0.79 27.36
N GLU A 319 -15.13 -1.04 26.22
CA GLU A 319 -13.78 -0.56 25.94
C GLU A 319 -13.75 0.97 25.67
N TYR A 320 -14.84 1.52 25.10
CA TYR A 320 -14.95 2.92 24.66
C TYR A 320 -16.37 3.44 24.96
N PRO A 321 -16.66 3.76 26.23
CA PRO A 321 -17.95 4.31 26.59
C PRO A 321 -18.18 5.62 25.83
N PRO A 322 -19.39 5.82 25.23
CA PRO A 322 -19.73 7.06 24.57
C PRO A 322 -19.53 8.22 25.54
N GLU A 323 -18.82 9.27 25.08
CA GLU A 323 -18.69 10.49 25.87
C GLU A 323 -20.10 10.98 26.23
N ARG A 324 -20.39 11.07 27.52
CA ARG A 324 -21.65 11.66 27.99
C ARG A 324 -21.64 13.13 27.60
N THR A 325 -22.38 13.48 26.55
CA THR A 325 -22.68 14.87 26.16
C THR A 325 -23.46 15.58 27.25
#